data_a02c25d664d230b1fbaddec88142dede
#
_entry.id   a02c25d664d230b1fbaddec88142dede
#
_cell.length_a   1.000
_cell.length_b   1.000
_cell.length_c   1.000
_cell.angle_alpha   90.00
_cell.angle_beta   90.00
_cell.angle_gamma   90.00
#
_symmetry.space_group_name_H-M   'P 1'
#
loop_
_entity.id
_entity.type
_entity.pdbx_description
1 polymer ?
#
loop_
_entity_poly.entity_id
_entity_poly.type
_entity_poly.pdbx_seq_one_letter_code
_entity_poly.pdbx_strand_id
1 'polypeptide(L)'
;LPVPRTSGPRSRCPSCAKKLGATELIPLLSWVMLKAKCKNCKTKISSFYPLSELIVGFLAIFAFFLEPNLILAMLLALIFAIFYALGAIDFRLKAVPNYLLMSGYFLAVLYASITQINNILDSFIIIGIMVILKSTLMLRPRHQILEPMGEADSIFIASMVAILGLEWGFIALFLGALVQLFIHISIKDKTIAFIPALFGGFIVAASLKNFTNINLGLI
;
A
#
# COMPACT_ATOMS: atom_id res chain seq x y z
N LEU A 1 -15.78 24.31 -13.65
CA LEU A 1 -14.46 24.83 -13.22
C LEU A 1 -14.10 24.13 -11.91
N PRO A 2 -12.92 23.50 -11.78
CA PRO A 2 -12.50 22.92 -10.50
C PRO A 2 -12.30 24.06 -9.51
N VAL A 3 -13.01 23.98 -8.37
CA VAL A 3 -12.83 24.93 -7.27
C VAL A 3 -11.36 24.84 -6.82
N PRO A 4 -10.64 25.97 -6.75
CA PRO A 4 -9.25 25.97 -6.33
C PRO A 4 -9.14 25.30 -4.95
N ARG A 5 -8.17 24.40 -4.80
CA ARG A 5 -7.83 23.77 -3.53
C ARG A 5 -7.39 24.87 -2.57
N THR A 6 -8.33 25.44 -1.83
CA THR A 6 -8.00 26.38 -0.79
C THR A 6 -7.25 25.63 0.29
N SER A 7 -5.97 25.95 0.45
CA SER A 7 -5.06 25.44 1.46
C SER A 7 -5.55 25.82 2.86
N GLY A 8 -6.38 24.99 3.45
CA GLY A 8 -6.87 25.15 4.81
C GLY A 8 -6.86 23.81 5.54
N PRO A 9 -6.57 23.78 6.87
CA PRO A 9 -6.36 22.57 7.65
C PRO A 9 -7.63 21.72 7.86
N ARG A 10 -8.76 22.06 7.25
CA ARG A 10 -10.04 21.34 7.43
C ARG A 10 -10.58 20.80 6.11
N SER A 11 -11.11 19.56 6.16
CA SER A 11 -11.79 18.92 5.04
C SER A 11 -12.96 19.75 4.52
N ARG A 12 -13.09 19.85 3.19
CA ARG A 12 -14.11 20.64 2.50
C ARG A 12 -14.76 19.82 1.38
N CYS A 13 -16.01 20.13 1.09
CA CYS A 13 -16.70 19.57 -0.07
C CYS A 13 -15.99 20.05 -1.36
N PRO A 14 -15.62 19.14 -2.29
CA PRO A 14 -14.94 19.52 -3.53
C PRO A 14 -15.78 20.36 -4.48
N SER A 15 -17.12 20.33 -4.34
CA SER A 15 -18.06 21.04 -5.24
C SER A 15 -18.49 22.41 -4.71
N CYS A 16 -18.73 22.56 -3.40
CA CYS A 16 -19.22 23.82 -2.84
C CYS A 16 -18.27 24.46 -1.82
N ALA A 17 -17.08 23.88 -1.59
CA ALA A 17 -16.06 24.35 -0.66
C ALA A 17 -16.51 24.50 0.80
N LYS A 18 -17.75 24.08 1.16
CA LYS A 18 -18.25 24.10 2.54
C LYS A 18 -17.31 23.27 3.43
N LYS A 19 -16.94 23.79 4.60
CA LYS A 19 -16.23 23.05 5.64
C LYS A 19 -17.11 21.92 6.16
N LEU A 20 -16.54 20.72 6.27
CA LEU A 20 -17.23 19.55 6.83
C LEU A 20 -17.25 19.65 8.36
N GLY A 21 -18.39 19.38 8.97
CA GLY A 21 -18.57 19.31 10.42
C GLY A 21 -18.06 17.97 10.98
N ALA A 22 -17.91 17.89 12.31
CA ALA A 22 -17.43 16.68 12.97
C ALA A 22 -18.29 15.45 12.65
N THR A 23 -19.61 15.60 12.60
CA THR A 23 -20.55 14.51 12.25
C THR A 23 -20.46 14.08 10.78
N GLU A 24 -19.99 14.97 9.89
CA GLU A 24 -19.78 14.68 8.47
C GLU A 24 -18.43 13.98 8.22
N LEU A 25 -17.57 13.88 9.25
CA LEU A 25 -16.25 13.25 9.21
C LEU A 25 -16.20 11.88 9.92
N ILE A 26 -17.32 11.43 10.52
CA ILE A 26 -17.36 10.09 11.13
C ILE A 26 -17.25 9.04 10.02
N PRO A 27 -16.21 8.17 10.05
CA PRO A 27 -15.97 7.17 9.01
C PRO A 27 -17.21 6.31 8.77
N LEU A 28 -17.48 5.94 7.51
CA LEU A 28 -18.59 5.13 7.05
C LEU A 28 -19.97 5.68 7.43
N LEU A 29 -20.18 6.03 8.70
CA LEU A 29 -21.48 6.44 9.24
C LEU A 29 -22.00 7.71 8.56
N SER A 30 -21.13 8.71 8.38
CA SER A 30 -21.52 9.97 7.72
C SER A 30 -21.98 9.77 6.29
N TRP A 31 -21.29 8.89 5.55
CA TRP A 31 -21.62 8.58 4.16
C TRP A 31 -22.99 7.88 4.03
N VAL A 32 -23.28 6.92 4.92
CA VAL A 32 -24.57 6.21 4.97
C VAL A 32 -25.70 7.16 5.38
N MET A 33 -25.51 7.93 6.47
CA MET A 33 -26.53 8.87 6.98
C MET A 33 -26.86 9.99 5.98
N LEU A 34 -25.87 10.47 5.25
CA LEU A 34 -26.03 11.50 4.22
C LEU A 34 -26.44 10.92 2.85
N LYS A 35 -26.71 9.60 2.77
CA LYS A 35 -27.08 8.89 1.53
C LYS A 35 -26.11 9.21 0.38
N ALA A 36 -24.82 9.17 0.67
CA ALA A 36 -23.74 9.46 -0.27
C ALA A 36 -23.80 10.86 -0.91
N LYS A 37 -24.37 11.86 -0.25
CA LYS A 37 -24.54 13.23 -0.78
C LYS A 37 -24.04 14.28 0.20
N CYS A 38 -23.49 15.37 -0.34
CA CYS A 38 -23.10 16.52 0.48
C CYS A 38 -24.35 17.12 1.16
N LYS A 39 -24.28 17.43 2.45
CA LYS A 39 -25.36 18.02 3.21
C LYS A 39 -25.83 19.37 2.64
N ASN A 40 -24.91 20.13 2.05
CA ASN A 40 -25.19 21.48 1.53
C ASN A 40 -25.62 21.47 0.05
N CYS A 41 -24.73 21.04 -0.86
CA CYS A 41 -24.98 21.13 -2.31
C CYS A 41 -25.58 19.86 -2.92
N LYS A 42 -25.82 18.81 -2.12
CA LYS A 42 -26.37 17.51 -2.56
C LYS A 42 -25.56 16.78 -3.63
N THR A 43 -24.36 17.25 -3.96
CA THR A 43 -23.45 16.55 -4.90
C THR A 43 -23.11 15.17 -4.35
N LYS A 44 -23.05 14.16 -5.22
CA LYS A 44 -22.73 12.77 -4.88
C LYS A 44 -21.29 12.65 -4.40
N ILE A 45 -21.10 12.01 -3.26
CA ILE A 45 -19.79 11.69 -2.68
C ILE A 45 -19.36 10.30 -3.19
N SER A 46 -18.13 10.18 -3.68
CA SER A 46 -17.60 8.92 -4.19
C SER A 46 -17.60 7.83 -3.13
N SER A 47 -17.99 6.61 -3.51
CA SER A 47 -17.92 5.43 -2.66
C SER A 47 -16.47 5.00 -2.32
N PHE A 48 -15.49 5.56 -3.01
CA PHE A 48 -14.08 5.30 -2.72
C PHE A 48 -13.71 5.72 -1.28
N TYR A 49 -14.28 6.81 -0.75
CA TYR A 49 -13.99 7.27 0.61
C TYR A 49 -14.40 6.24 1.67
N PRO A 50 -15.68 5.84 1.79
CA PRO A 50 -16.07 4.84 2.78
C PRO A 50 -15.43 3.48 2.53
N LEU A 51 -15.17 3.11 1.28
CA LEU A 51 -14.48 1.86 0.97
C LEU A 51 -13.04 1.87 1.46
N SER A 52 -12.31 2.98 1.27
CA SER A 52 -10.93 3.10 1.79
C SER A 52 -10.87 3.09 3.33
N GLU A 53 -11.82 3.74 4.00
CA GLU A 53 -11.95 3.71 5.45
C GLU A 53 -12.19 2.28 5.96
N LEU A 54 -13.06 1.54 5.28
CA LEU A 54 -13.38 0.14 5.61
C LEU A 54 -12.16 -0.77 5.41
N ILE A 55 -11.47 -0.62 4.27
CA ILE A 55 -10.26 -1.42 3.99
C ILE A 55 -9.18 -1.15 5.04
N VAL A 56 -8.89 0.12 5.35
CA VAL A 56 -7.87 0.46 6.37
C VAL A 56 -8.28 -0.06 7.75
N GLY A 57 -9.57 -0.01 8.11
CA GLY A 57 -10.08 -0.61 9.33
C GLY A 57 -9.86 -2.12 9.39
N PHE A 58 -10.14 -2.85 8.31
CA PHE A 58 -9.86 -4.28 8.23
C PHE A 58 -8.36 -4.59 8.29
N LEU A 59 -7.53 -3.80 7.63
CA LEU A 59 -6.08 -3.96 7.68
C LEU A 59 -5.52 -3.73 9.10
N ALA A 60 -6.09 -2.78 9.84
CA ALA A 60 -5.74 -2.58 11.23
C ALA A 60 -6.09 -3.82 12.09
N ILE A 61 -7.33 -4.33 12.00
CA ILE A 61 -7.74 -5.55 12.68
C ILE A 61 -6.83 -6.73 12.29
N PHE A 62 -6.51 -6.85 11.02
CA PHE A 62 -5.62 -7.89 10.52
C PHE A 62 -4.20 -7.79 11.10
N ALA A 63 -3.67 -6.59 11.27
CA ALA A 63 -2.38 -6.37 11.94
C ALA A 63 -2.39 -6.87 13.38
N PHE A 64 -3.48 -6.63 14.14
CA PHE A 64 -3.66 -7.16 15.49
C PHE A 64 -3.82 -8.68 15.54
N PHE A 65 -4.32 -9.28 14.46
CA PHE A 65 -4.39 -10.73 14.35
C PHE A 65 -3.02 -11.36 14.07
N LEU A 66 -2.16 -10.67 13.30
CA LEU A 66 -0.82 -11.15 12.97
C LEU A 66 0.19 -10.97 14.12
N GLU A 67 0.01 -9.94 14.94
CA GLU A 67 1.01 -9.52 15.92
C GLU A 67 0.37 -9.40 17.31
N PRO A 68 0.72 -10.29 18.25
CA PRO A 68 0.12 -10.30 19.58
C PRO A 68 0.57 -9.13 20.46
N ASN A 69 1.74 -8.53 20.18
CA ASN A 69 2.22 -7.37 20.91
C ASN A 69 1.48 -6.10 20.44
N LEU A 70 0.79 -5.43 21.36
CA LEU A 70 -0.02 -4.24 21.08
C LEU A 70 0.76 -3.13 20.36
N ILE A 71 1.99 -2.84 20.78
CA ILE A 71 2.80 -1.75 20.21
C ILE A 71 3.23 -2.13 18.78
N LEU A 72 3.68 -3.37 18.57
CA LEU A 72 4.07 -3.86 17.25
C LEU A 72 2.86 -3.99 16.32
N ALA A 73 1.71 -4.41 16.83
CA ALA A 73 0.46 -4.44 16.07
C ALA A 73 0.04 -3.04 15.59
N MET A 74 0.14 -2.02 16.44
CA MET A 74 -0.12 -0.63 16.06
C MET A 74 0.88 -0.14 15.00
N LEU A 75 2.16 -0.48 15.14
CA LEU A 75 3.18 -0.16 14.14
C LEU A 75 2.89 -0.84 12.81
N LEU A 76 2.54 -2.12 12.83
CA LEU A 76 2.18 -2.89 11.65
C LEU A 76 0.90 -2.34 10.98
N ALA A 77 -0.11 -1.96 11.77
CA ALA A 77 -1.32 -1.32 11.26
C ALA A 77 -1.02 0.01 10.55
N LEU A 78 -0.11 0.82 11.10
CA LEU A 78 0.35 2.05 10.46
C LEU A 78 1.07 1.77 9.13
N ILE A 79 1.94 0.76 9.10
CA ILE A 79 2.61 0.32 7.87
C ILE A 79 1.59 -0.11 6.82
N PHE A 80 0.60 -0.92 7.19
CA PHE A 80 -0.47 -1.35 6.28
C PHE A 80 -1.29 -0.19 5.73
N ALA A 81 -1.58 0.81 6.56
CA ALA A 81 -2.27 2.02 6.12
C ALA A 81 -1.45 2.80 5.09
N ILE A 82 -0.12 2.92 5.29
CA ILE A 82 0.80 3.55 4.34
C ILE A 82 0.87 2.73 3.04
N PHE A 83 1.01 1.42 3.12
CA PHE A 83 1.08 0.54 1.94
C PHE A 83 -0.22 0.60 1.13
N TYR A 84 -1.37 0.62 1.80
CA TYR A 84 -2.65 0.83 1.15
C TYR A 84 -2.72 2.20 0.45
N ALA A 85 -2.27 3.26 1.13
CA ALA A 85 -2.26 4.61 0.55
C ALA A 85 -1.33 4.68 -0.67
N LEU A 86 -0.14 4.08 -0.62
CA LEU A 86 0.77 3.97 -1.75
C LEU A 86 0.11 3.25 -2.94
N GLY A 87 -0.50 2.09 -2.70
CA GLY A 87 -1.23 1.36 -3.72
C GLY A 87 -2.40 2.14 -4.31
N ALA A 88 -3.18 2.84 -3.48
CA ALA A 88 -4.30 3.67 -3.93
C ALA A 88 -3.87 4.88 -4.77
N ILE A 89 -2.73 5.49 -4.42
CA ILE A 89 -2.13 6.61 -5.17
C ILE A 89 -1.56 6.09 -6.50
N ASP A 90 -0.79 5.01 -6.47
CA ASP A 90 -0.22 4.38 -7.66
C ASP A 90 -1.31 3.96 -8.66
N PHE A 91 -2.39 3.35 -8.16
CA PHE A 91 -3.54 2.96 -8.99
C PHE A 91 -4.17 4.15 -9.73
N ARG A 92 -4.21 5.33 -9.11
CA ARG A 92 -4.86 6.52 -9.68
C ARG A 92 -3.93 7.39 -10.51
N LEU A 93 -2.71 7.60 -10.02
CA LEU A 93 -1.77 8.59 -10.56
C LEU A 93 -0.62 7.94 -11.33
N LYS A 94 -0.41 6.63 -11.17
CA LYS A 94 0.75 5.90 -11.71
C LYS A 94 2.08 6.57 -11.33
N ALA A 95 2.09 7.20 -10.16
CA ALA A 95 3.21 7.89 -9.57
C ALA A 95 3.06 7.88 -8.05
N VAL A 96 4.16 7.67 -7.35
CA VAL A 96 4.17 7.52 -5.89
C VAL A 96 5.00 8.61 -5.25
N PRO A 97 4.51 9.30 -4.20
CA PRO A 97 5.27 10.32 -3.52
C PRO A 97 6.40 9.69 -2.70
N ASN A 98 7.65 10.12 -2.98
CA ASN A 98 8.85 9.56 -2.37
C ASN A 98 8.86 9.63 -0.84
N TYR A 99 8.34 10.72 -0.25
CA TYR A 99 8.29 10.86 1.21
C TYR A 99 7.41 9.79 1.87
N LEU A 100 6.29 9.41 1.25
CA LEU A 100 5.40 8.38 1.77
C LEU A 100 6.02 6.98 1.60
N LEU A 101 6.68 6.74 0.46
CA LEU A 101 7.40 5.51 0.18
C LEU A 101 8.54 5.28 1.18
N MET A 102 9.37 6.31 1.39
CA MET A 102 10.49 6.25 2.35
C MET A 102 10.02 6.11 3.79
N SER A 103 8.91 6.77 4.17
CA SER A 103 8.34 6.59 5.51
C SER A 103 7.84 5.15 5.72
N GLY A 104 7.21 4.54 4.71
CA GLY A 104 6.79 3.14 4.75
C GLY A 104 7.98 2.19 4.91
N TYR A 105 9.05 2.40 4.14
CA TYR A 105 10.28 1.60 4.26
C TYR A 105 10.95 1.76 5.63
N PHE A 106 11.08 2.99 6.12
CA PHE A 106 11.67 3.26 7.42
C PHE A 106 10.90 2.54 8.55
N LEU A 107 9.57 2.60 8.54
CA LEU A 107 8.75 1.92 9.55
C LEU A 107 8.84 0.38 9.41
N ALA A 108 8.96 -0.15 8.19
CA ALA A 108 9.18 -1.58 7.96
C ALA A 108 10.53 -2.05 8.53
N VAL A 109 11.59 -1.27 8.32
CA VAL A 109 12.92 -1.55 8.90
C VAL A 109 12.88 -1.42 10.43
N LEU A 110 12.17 -0.42 10.97
CA LEU A 110 11.97 -0.27 12.41
C LEU A 110 11.23 -1.49 13.00
N TYR A 111 10.17 -1.96 12.35
CA TYR A 111 9.47 -3.19 12.76
C TYR A 111 10.41 -4.40 12.73
N ALA A 112 11.18 -4.58 11.66
CA ALA A 112 12.15 -5.66 11.52
C ALA A 112 13.25 -5.63 12.59
N SER A 113 13.71 -4.44 12.97
CA SER A 113 14.76 -4.28 14.02
C SER A 113 14.32 -4.79 15.39
N ILE A 114 13.02 -4.79 15.65
CA ILE A 114 12.45 -5.23 16.92
C ILE A 114 12.05 -6.72 16.85
N THR A 115 11.59 -7.19 15.70
CA THR A 115 11.06 -8.56 15.53
C THR A 115 12.11 -9.55 15.05
N GLN A 116 12.77 -9.27 13.93
CA GLN A 116 13.76 -10.13 13.30
C GLN A 116 14.84 -9.32 12.57
N ILE A 117 15.92 -9.02 13.23
CA ILE A 117 16.98 -8.15 12.71
C ILE A 117 17.59 -8.66 11.39
N ASN A 118 17.60 -9.97 11.15
CA ASN A 118 18.12 -10.56 9.91
C ASN A 118 17.35 -10.09 8.66
N ASN A 119 16.05 -9.81 8.80
CA ASN A 119 15.22 -9.32 7.71
C ASN A 119 15.68 -7.96 7.19
N ILE A 120 16.43 -7.19 7.99
CA ILE A 120 17.02 -5.92 7.56
C ILE A 120 18.10 -6.18 6.50
N LEU A 121 18.98 -7.16 6.75
CA LEU A 121 19.99 -7.56 5.77
C LEU A 121 19.33 -8.09 4.49
N ASP A 122 18.29 -8.89 4.63
CA ASP A 122 17.50 -9.41 3.51
C ASP A 122 16.90 -8.27 2.67
N SER A 123 16.40 -7.22 3.31
CA SER A 123 15.85 -6.06 2.60
C SER A 123 16.90 -5.28 1.83
N PHE A 124 18.12 -5.15 2.35
CA PHE A 124 19.24 -4.54 1.63
C PHE A 124 19.73 -5.41 0.47
N ILE A 125 19.78 -6.72 0.66
CA ILE A 125 20.13 -7.66 -0.39
C ILE A 125 19.16 -7.55 -1.57
N ILE A 126 17.85 -7.50 -1.30
CA ILE A 126 16.85 -7.38 -2.38
C ILE A 126 16.95 -6.03 -3.10
N ILE A 127 17.23 -4.94 -2.41
CA ILE A 127 17.50 -3.64 -3.06
C ILE A 127 18.69 -3.77 -4.01
N GLY A 128 19.79 -4.37 -3.54
CA GLY A 128 20.99 -4.58 -4.37
C GLY A 128 20.67 -5.42 -5.62
N ILE A 129 19.93 -6.52 -5.47
CA ILE A 129 19.48 -7.37 -6.59
C ILE A 129 18.64 -6.56 -7.57
N MET A 130 17.66 -5.76 -7.09
CA MET A 130 16.80 -4.95 -7.95
C MET A 130 17.58 -3.87 -8.70
N VAL A 131 18.56 -3.22 -8.06
CA VAL A 131 19.43 -2.24 -8.70
C VAL A 131 20.28 -2.89 -9.81
N ILE A 132 20.86 -4.06 -9.54
CA ILE A 132 21.65 -4.82 -10.54
C ILE A 132 20.74 -5.24 -11.70
N LEU A 133 19.54 -5.77 -11.41
CA LEU A 133 18.59 -6.18 -12.42
C LEU A 133 18.18 -4.99 -13.31
N LYS A 134 17.82 -3.85 -12.71
CA LYS A 134 17.48 -2.63 -13.44
C LYS A 134 18.65 -2.19 -14.33
N SER A 135 19.87 -2.16 -13.79
CA SER A 135 21.08 -1.76 -14.52
C SER A 135 21.36 -2.68 -15.71
N THR A 136 21.25 -4.00 -15.53
CA THR A 136 21.47 -4.97 -16.61
C THR A 136 20.38 -4.89 -17.71
N LEU A 137 19.14 -4.62 -17.35
CA LEU A 137 18.06 -4.43 -18.31
C LEU A 137 18.23 -3.14 -19.13
N MET A 138 18.77 -2.07 -18.52
CA MET A 138 19.07 -0.81 -19.21
C MET A 138 20.25 -0.92 -20.21
N LEU A 139 21.17 -1.87 -20.02
CA LEU A 139 22.27 -2.10 -20.96
C LEU A 139 21.82 -2.73 -22.28
N ARG A 140 20.59 -3.22 -22.43
CA ARG A 140 20.09 -3.77 -23.68
C ARG A 140 19.66 -2.66 -24.64
N PRO A 141 20.27 -2.51 -25.82
CA PRO A 141 20.09 -1.35 -26.72
C PRO A 141 18.68 -1.21 -27.33
N ARG A 142 17.79 -2.15 -27.12
CA ARG A 142 16.46 -2.21 -27.73
C ARG A 142 15.35 -1.49 -26.95
N HIS A 143 15.66 -0.94 -25.75
CA HIS A 143 14.64 -0.41 -24.84
C HIS A 143 14.87 1.05 -24.42
N GLN A 144 15.07 1.93 -25.39
CA GLN A 144 15.22 3.37 -25.13
C GLN A 144 13.93 4.10 -24.70
N ILE A 145 12.78 3.43 -24.55
CA ILE A 145 11.49 4.14 -24.43
C ILE A 145 10.69 3.79 -23.15
N LEU A 146 11.02 2.70 -22.45
CA LEU A 146 10.30 2.32 -21.23
C LEU A 146 11.28 1.95 -20.13
N GLU A 147 11.19 2.63 -18.99
CA GLU A 147 11.87 2.18 -17.78
C GLU A 147 11.34 0.78 -17.41
N PRO A 148 12.21 -0.23 -17.35
CA PRO A 148 11.79 -1.62 -17.19
C PRO A 148 11.17 -1.89 -15.82
N MET A 149 11.41 -1.03 -14.83
CA MET A 149 10.91 -1.15 -13.47
C MET A 149 10.97 0.19 -12.76
N GLY A 150 9.89 0.59 -12.08
CA GLY A 150 9.85 1.80 -11.27
C GLY A 150 10.77 1.70 -10.03
N GLU A 151 11.42 2.79 -9.67
CA GLU A 151 12.24 2.83 -8.43
C GLU A 151 11.38 2.58 -7.19
N ALA A 152 10.14 3.05 -7.22
CA ALA A 152 9.17 2.86 -6.16
C ALA A 152 8.87 1.37 -5.89
N ASP A 153 8.78 0.56 -6.95
CA ASP A 153 8.50 -0.88 -6.83
C ASP A 153 9.63 -1.60 -6.07
N SER A 154 10.89 -1.24 -6.36
CA SER A 154 12.06 -1.84 -5.70
C SER A 154 12.08 -1.57 -4.19
N ILE A 155 11.78 -0.32 -3.78
CA ILE A 155 11.73 0.07 -2.37
C ILE A 155 10.52 -0.56 -1.69
N PHE A 156 9.38 -0.65 -2.39
CA PHE A 156 8.19 -1.31 -1.84
C PHE A 156 8.44 -2.80 -1.60
N ILE A 157 9.07 -3.52 -2.54
CA ILE A 157 9.47 -4.92 -2.40
C ILE A 157 10.43 -5.08 -1.21
N ALA A 158 11.41 -4.20 -1.06
CA ALA A 158 12.33 -4.23 0.08
C ALA A 158 11.60 -4.02 1.41
N SER A 159 10.57 -3.16 1.44
CA SER A 159 9.73 -2.97 2.62
C SER A 159 8.95 -4.24 2.99
N MET A 160 8.46 -4.98 1.99
CA MET A 160 7.79 -6.28 2.21
C MET A 160 8.76 -7.31 2.78
N VAL A 161 9.98 -7.40 2.22
CA VAL A 161 11.03 -8.31 2.69
C VAL A 161 11.48 -7.97 4.10
N ALA A 162 11.59 -6.69 4.47
CA ALA A 162 11.90 -6.28 5.83
C ALA A 162 10.89 -6.83 6.86
N ILE A 163 9.61 -6.93 6.51
CA ILE A 163 8.57 -7.44 7.41
C ILE A 163 8.50 -8.97 7.39
N LEU A 164 8.52 -9.56 6.20
CA LEU A 164 8.27 -10.99 6.01
C LEU A 164 9.53 -11.87 6.06
N GLY A 165 10.71 -11.28 5.84
CA GLY A 165 11.93 -12.02 5.51
C GLY A 165 12.00 -12.41 4.03
N LEU A 166 13.15 -12.93 3.61
CA LEU A 166 13.45 -13.17 2.20
C LEU A 166 12.51 -14.21 1.57
N GLU A 167 12.29 -15.34 2.22
CA GLU A 167 11.48 -16.44 1.68
C GLU A 167 10.03 -16.00 1.42
N TRP A 168 9.38 -15.46 2.43
CA TRP A 168 8.00 -14.99 2.33
C TRP A 168 7.87 -13.73 1.49
N GLY A 169 8.91 -12.91 1.42
CA GLY A 169 9.01 -11.76 0.53
C GLY A 169 9.00 -12.18 -0.94
N PHE A 170 9.71 -13.26 -1.30
CA PHE A 170 9.65 -13.83 -2.65
C PHE A 170 8.29 -14.43 -2.97
N ILE A 171 7.64 -15.11 -2.03
CA ILE A 171 6.26 -15.61 -2.22
C ILE A 171 5.30 -14.43 -2.47
N ALA A 172 5.41 -13.37 -1.69
CA ALA A 172 4.60 -12.16 -1.86
C ALA A 172 4.83 -11.50 -3.23
N LEU A 173 6.08 -11.37 -3.66
CA LEU A 173 6.45 -10.85 -4.97
C LEU A 173 5.88 -11.72 -6.09
N PHE A 174 6.01 -13.03 -6.00
CA PHE A 174 5.49 -13.97 -7.00
C PHE A 174 3.97 -13.89 -7.11
N LEU A 175 3.26 -13.87 -5.99
CA LEU A 175 1.80 -13.72 -5.98
C LEU A 175 1.36 -12.38 -6.56
N GLY A 176 2.04 -11.28 -6.20
CA GLY A 176 1.77 -9.96 -6.76
C GLY A 176 2.02 -9.91 -8.28
N ALA A 177 3.10 -10.53 -8.75
CA ALA A 177 3.42 -10.62 -10.17
C ALA A 177 2.38 -11.46 -10.94
N LEU A 178 1.88 -12.56 -10.38
CA LEU A 178 0.80 -13.35 -10.98
C LEU A 178 -0.50 -12.54 -11.11
N VAL A 179 -0.89 -11.81 -10.08
CA VAL A 179 -2.07 -10.94 -10.10
C VAL A 179 -1.89 -9.87 -11.17
N GLN A 180 -0.71 -9.24 -11.24
CA GLN A 180 -0.39 -8.23 -12.24
C GLN A 180 -0.45 -8.78 -13.67
N LEU A 181 0.10 -9.98 -13.90
CA LEU A 181 0.04 -10.66 -15.19
C LEU A 181 -1.41 -10.92 -15.61
N PHE A 182 -2.25 -11.41 -14.69
CA PHE A 182 -3.67 -11.64 -14.95
C PHE A 182 -4.41 -10.36 -15.31
N ILE A 183 -4.16 -9.28 -14.57
CA ILE A 183 -4.73 -7.96 -14.86
C ILE A 183 -4.26 -7.47 -16.25
N HIS A 184 -2.97 -7.62 -16.56
CA HIS A 184 -2.41 -7.19 -17.85
C HIS A 184 -3.04 -7.92 -19.04
N ILE A 185 -3.28 -9.22 -18.91
CA ILE A 185 -3.96 -10.02 -19.96
C ILE A 185 -5.42 -9.59 -20.11
N SER A 186 -6.10 -9.26 -19.00
CA SER A 186 -7.52 -8.91 -18.98
C SER A 186 -7.79 -7.48 -19.46
N ILE A 187 -6.92 -6.55 -19.08
CA ILE A 187 -7.05 -5.12 -19.37
C ILE A 187 -5.91 -4.77 -20.32
N LYS A 188 -6.11 -4.70 -21.62
CA LYS A 188 -5.11 -4.38 -22.66
C LYS A 188 -4.48 -2.98 -22.51
N ASP A 189 -4.33 -2.48 -21.30
CA ASP A 189 -3.76 -1.17 -21.01
C ASP A 189 -2.22 -1.27 -20.91
N LYS A 190 -1.50 -0.30 -21.50
CA LYS A 190 -0.03 -0.35 -21.61
C LYS A 190 0.69 -0.04 -20.29
N THR A 191 0.03 0.65 -19.36
CA THR A 191 0.62 1.06 -18.08
C THR A 191 -0.32 0.73 -16.94
N ILE A 192 -0.01 -0.33 -16.21
CA ILE A 192 -0.79 -0.79 -15.06
C ILE A 192 0.03 -0.54 -13.78
N ALA A 193 -0.61 0.01 -12.75
CA ALA A 193 -0.01 0.21 -11.44
C ALA A 193 0.38 -1.15 -10.82
N PHE A 194 1.61 -1.28 -10.32
CA PHE A 194 2.13 -2.56 -9.81
C PHE A 194 2.02 -2.68 -8.28
N ILE A 195 2.16 -1.57 -7.55
CA ILE A 195 2.12 -1.57 -6.07
C ILE A 195 0.82 -2.17 -5.50
N PRO A 196 -0.39 -1.94 -6.06
CA PRO A 196 -1.60 -2.59 -5.55
C PRO A 196 -1.55 -4.12 -5.61
N ALA A 197 -1.00 -4.68 -6.70
CA ALA A 197 -0.85 -6.12 -6.87
C ALA A 197 0.20 -6.70 -5.90
N LEU A 198 1.33 -5.99 -5.72
CA LEU A 198 2.35 -6.35 -4.73
C LEU A 198 1.79 -6.34 -3.31
N PHE A 199 1.00 -5.32 -2.96
CA PHE A 199 0.36 -5.24 -1.65
C PHE A 199 -0.64 -6.38 -1.42
N GLY A 200 -1.43 -6.75 -2.44
CA GLY A 200 -2.28 -7.94 -2.38
C GLY A 200 -1.49 -9.22 -2.12
N GLY A 201 -0.40 -9.43 -2.87
CA GLY A 201 0.52 -10.56 -2.67
C GLY A 201 1.14 -10.58 -1.26
N PHE A 202 1.51 -9.41 -0.75
CA PHE A 202 2.03 -9.25 0.61
C PHE A 202 1.02 -9.69 1.68
N ILE A 203 -0.23 -9.26 1.60
CA ILE A 203 -1.29 -9.64 2.56
C ILE A 203 -1.52 -11.14 2.55
N VAL A 204 -1.56 -11.78 1.38
CA VAL A 204 -1.70 -13.23 1.26
C VAL A 204 -0.50 -13.95 1.87
N ALA A 205 0.71 -13.54 1.55
CA ALA A 205 1.94 -14.14 2.09
C ALA A 205 2.04 -13.99 3.61
N ALA A 206 1.68 -12.82 4.16
CA ALA A 206 1.62 -12.59 5.61
C ALA A 206 0.62 -13.52 6.29
N SER A 207 -0.55 -13.73 5.69
CA SER A 207 -1.57 -14.68 6.19
C SER A 207 -1.04 -16.11 6.21
N LEU A 208 -0.40 -16.54 5.12
CA LEU A 208 0.16 -17.90 5.01
C LEU A 208 1.31 -18.11 6.00
N LYS A 209 2.20 -17.14 6.16
CA LYS A 209 3.29 -17.18 7.14
C LYS A 209 2.74 -17.37 8.56
N ASN A 210 1.73 -16.58 8.94
CA ASN A 210 1.12 -16.70 10.26
C ASN A 210 0.47 -18.07 10.45
N PHE A 211 -0.27 -18.55 9.47
CA PHE A 211 -0.90 -19.88 9.52
C PHE A 211 0.12 -21.01 9.65
N THR A 212 1.25 -20.95 8.94
CA THR A 212 2.32 -21.95 9.05
C THR A 212 2.99 -21.90 10.42
N ASN A 213 3.24 -20.71 10.97
CA ASN A 213 3.83 -20.56 12.31
C ASN A 213 2.92 -21.13 13.39
N ILE A 214 1.61 -20.88 13.34
CA ILE A 214 0.63 -21.46 14.26
C ILE A 214 0.64 -22.99 14.20
N ASN A 215 0.63 -23.58 13.00
CA ASN A 215 0.62 -25.03 12.84
C ASN A 215 1.93 -25.72 13.28
N LEU A 216 3.06 -25.01 13.18
CA LEU A 216 4.36 -25.53 13.62
C LEU A 216 4.62 -25.27 15.12
N GLY A 217 3.70 -24.61 15.85
CA GLY A 217 3.86 -24.31 17.27
C GLY A 217 5.02 -23.33 17.57
N LEU A 218 5.31 -22.44 16.62
CA LEU A 218 6.42 -21.47 16.71
C LEU A 218 5.98 -20.09 17.25
N ILE A 219 4.75 -19.99 17.74
CA ILE A 219 4.17 -18.81 18.41
C ILE A 219 3.79 -19.16 19.85
#